data_5f0c97ce512d133952e6719ec89baca9
#
_entry.id   5f0c97ce512d133952e6719ec89baca9
#
_cell.length_a   1.000
_cell.length_b   1.000
_cell.length_c   1.000
_cell.angle_alpha   90.00
_cell.angle_beta   90.00
_cell.angle_gamma   90.00
#
_symmetry.space_group_name_H-M   'P 1'
#
loop_
_entity.id
_entity.type
_entity.pdbx_description
1 polymer ?
#
loop_
_entity_poly.entity_id
_entity_poly.type
_entity_poly.pdbx_seq_one_letter_code
_entity_poly.pdbx_strand_id
1 'polypeptide(L)'
;MLPSSTVENYLKTIYLGSVGSDGKEARLLPMGQLAAAVGVTPGTATTMVKTLAESGLVNYEPYAGVSLTRAGRRLAAQVLRRHRLVELFLVRVMGLRWDEVHEEAELLEHVVSDRLIDRMDEMLGRPEADPHGDPIPDAEGVVKKQQGQTLLTCPVGTPMTVTRIIDQDKQFLRFAEHHDLKPGESVEVESRDEAADSVLLRGKDNRRITIGTRAASKLLVQVTRVVLMVLTLASAARAQQVDPEAGLPSTGPISGYMDFHVNTIDHEPAVIDFHRFVLLFTHSFTSKVRFVGELELEHAVVEGLEESGELELEQAYVDFLLSRPLNIRAGMVLLPLGIINERHEPPVFNGVERPFVDTFIIPTTWFDAGAGVYGQIGRGVRYRAYVVSPLNAREFSADEGIRGGLQKGAEAIAAHVAFTGRAEYVGTRGLTVGGGVWSGTSQLVRTSRVESNVTLGEVDARYGRNRLELRGEFAQVSIGNAAQLNETVGRATGVPPNIARTLRGFYGEAGYRIWASGAPRDLVGFVRYENFDTQFRMPSGLLPLKEFDRDAWVTGVTYYPDPDVAVKADYIYLRNQSGVFANRRLFNVGLGWWF
;
A
#
# COMPACT_ATOMS: atom_id res chain seq x y z
N MET A 1 14.60 -2.26 -42.41
CA MET A 1 15.27 -3.57 -42.38
C MET A 1 16.14 -3.54 -41.11
N LEU A 2 15.92 -4.43 -40.17
CA LEU A 2 16.78 -4.54 -39.00
C LEU A 2 18.20 -4.90 -39.45
N PRO A 3 19.25 -4.36 -38.78
CA PRO A 3 20.62 -4.78 -39.04
C PRO A 3 20.77 -6.29 -38.82
N SER A 4 21.76 -6.92 -39.42
CA SER A 4 22.06 -8.35 -39.13
C SER A 4 22.54 -8.49 -37.68
N SER A 5 22.32 -9.66 -37.05
CA SER A 5 22.79 -9.97 -35.71
C SER A 5 24.27 -9.63 -35.48
N THR A 6 25.09 -9.89 -36.51
CA THR A 6 26.51 -9.52 -36.48
C THR A 6 26.73 -8.01 -36.33
N VAL A 7 25.98 -7.17 -37.05
CA VAL A 7 26.05 -5.71 -36.93
C VAL A 7 25.61 -5.26 -35.54
N GLU A 8 24.53 -5.82 -35.03
CA GLU A 8 24.00 -5.53 -33.68
C GLU A 8 25.04 -5.89 -32.61
N ASN A 9 25.69 -7.04 -32.70
CA ASN A 9 26.74 -7.46 -31.74
C ASN A 9 27.95 -6.52 -31.75
N TYR A 10 28.39 -6.08 -32.93
CA TYR A 10 29.48 -5.12 -33.03
C TYR A 10 29.12 -3.78 -32.39
N LEU A 11 27.92 -3.26 -32.67
CA LEU A 11 27.46 -1.98 -32.09
C LEU A 11 27.31 -2.07 -30.58
N LYS A 12 26.73 -3.18 -30.07
CA LYS A 12 26.59 -3.45 -28.61
C LYS A 12 27.97 -3.50 -27.94
N THR A 13 28.92 -4.24 -28.55
CA THR A 13 30.29 -4.36 -27.99
C THR A 13 31.03 -3.04 -27.99
N ILE A 14 30.93 -2.22 -29.06
CA ILE A 14 31.55 -0.88 -29.10
C ILE A 14 30.89 0.03 -28.05
N TYR A 15 29.58 -0.06 -27.86
CA TYR A 15 28.87 0.71 -26.84
C TYR A 15 29.36 0.38 -25.44
N LEU A 16 29.41 -0.89 -25.06
CA LEU A 16 29.85 -1.36 -23.75
C LEU A 16 31.33 -1.04 -23.50
N GLY A 17 32.18 -1.17 -24.52
CA GLY A 17 33.60 -0.86 -24.42
C GLY A 17 33.93 0.64 -24.39
N SER A 18 33.02 1.50 -24.86
CA SER A 18 33.20 2.96 -24.88
C SER A 18 32.68 3.66 -23.60
N VAL A 19 31.85 2.98 -22.80
CA VAL A 19 31.37 3.48 -21.51
C VAL A 19 32.38 3.11 -20.44
N GLY A 20 33.28 4.04 -20.09
CA GLY A 20 34.21 3.85 -18.98
C GLY A 20 33.48 3.72 -17.65
N SER A 21 34.10 3.08 -16.67
CA SER A 21 33.60 2.93 -15.29
C SER A 21 33.20 4.26 -14.60
N ASP A 22 33.68 5.37 -15.14
CA ASP A 22 33.45 6.73 -14.60
C ASP A 22 32.30 7.49 -15.26
N GLY A 23 31.60 6.89 -16.23
CA GLY A 23 30.52 7.55 -16.99
C GLY A 23 30.99 8.77 -17.81
N LYS A 24 32.31 8.92 -18.06
CA LYS A 24 32.89 9.96 -18.91
C LYS A 24 32.91 9.51 -20.37
N GLU A 25 32.71 10.48 -21.26
CA GLU A 25 32.49 10.27 -22.68
C GLU A 25 33.62 9.55 -23.42
N ALA A 26 33.16 8.68 -24.32
CA ALA A 26 33.77 8.16 -25.54
C ALA A 26 35.31 8.05 -25.56
N ARG A 27 35.82 7.03 -24.91
CA ARG A 27 37.16 6.51 -25.23
C ARG A 27 37.06 5.71 -26.52
N LEU A 28 37.92 6.00 -27.49
CA LEU A 28 38.03 5.13 -28.69
C LEU A 28 38.35 3.70 -28.24
N LEU A 29 37.54 2.73 -28.65
CA LEU A 29 37.77 1.31 -28.37
C LEU A 29 38.85 0.78 -29.32
N PRO A 30 40.02 0.32 -28.81
CA PRO A 30 41.08 -0.23 -29.66
C PRO A 30 40.60 -1.46 -30.42
N MET A 31 41.01 -1.57 -31.70
CA MET A 31 40.58 -2.67 -32.59
C MET A 31 40.90 -4.06 -32.04
N GLY A 32 42.05 -4.22 -31.35
CA GLY A 32 42.41 -5.50 -30.72
C GLY A 32 41.45 -5.90 -29.58
N GLN A 33 40.95 -4.92 -28.79
CA GLN A 33 39.97 -5.18 -27.74
C GLN A 33 38.61 -5.54 -28.35
N LEU A 34 38.18 -4.81 -29.40
CA LEU A 34 36.93 -5.11 -30.08
C LEU A 34 36.99 -6.53 -30.70
N ALA A 35 38.07 -6.88 -31.39
CA ALA A 35 38.25 -8.18 -32.00
C ALA A 35 38.20 -9.33 -30.98
N ALA A 36 38.87 -9.15 -29.82
CA ALA A 36 38.83 -10.11 -28.75
C ALA A 36 37.43 -10.26 -28.15
N ALA A 37 36.71 -9.13 -27.92
CA ALA A 37 35.36 -9.14 -27.33
C ALA A 37 34.29 -9.76 -28.28
N VAL A 38 34.44 -9.59 -29.59
CA VAL A 38 33.53 -10.20 -30.59
C VAL A 38 33.97 -11.63 -30.99
N GLY A 39 35.12 -12.08 -30.53
CA GLY A 39 35.64 -13.43 -30.82
C GLY A 39 36.14 -13.64 -32.27
N VAL A 40 36.69 -12.58 -32.90
CA VAL A 40 37.18 -12.63 -34.29
C VAL A 40 38.62 -12.16 -34.41
N THR A 41 39.23 -12.33 -35.59
CA THR A 41 40.57 -11.79 -35.84
C THR A 41 40.54 -10.27 -36.00
N PRO A 42 41.63 -9.55 -35.66
CA PRO A 42 41.71 -8.09 -35.83
C PRO A 42 41.46 -7.62 -37.28
N GLY A 43 41.85 -8.42 -38.27
CA GLY A 43 41.57 -8.13 -39.69
C GLY A 43 40.09 -8.18 -40.02
N THR A 44 39.37 -9.21 -39.52
CA THR A 44 37.91 -9.35 -39.68
C THR A 44 37.18 -8.21 -39.01
N ALA A 45 37.57 -7.87 -37.76
CA ALA A 45 37.01 -6.74 -37.04
C ALA A 45 37.20 -5.42 -37.80
N THR A 46 38.40 -5.18 -38.35
CA THR A 46 38.71 -3.97 -39.11
C THR A 46 37.85 -3.86 -40.38
N THR A 47 37.63 -4.97 -41.09
CA THR A 47 36.79 -4.97 -42.28
C THR A 47 35.35 -4.62 -41.95
N MET A 48 34.77 -5.23 -40.90
CA MET A 48 33.42 -4.93 -40.45
C MET A 48 33.29 -3.47 -39.99
N VAL A 49 34.24 -2.95 -39.20
CA VAL A 49 34.21 -1.57 -38.72
C VAL A 49 34.28 -0.57 -39.88
N LYS A 50 35.02 -0.86 -40.96
CA LYS A 50 35.03 -0.02 -42.19
C LYS A 50 33.63 0.02 -42.82
N THR A 51 32.97 -1.14 -42.95
CA THR A 51 31.61 -1.22 -43.48
C THR A 51 30.60 -0.46 -42.60
N LEU A 52 30.74 -0.57 -41.28
CA LEU A 52 29.92 0.21 -40.33
C LEU A 52 30.19 1.72 -40.42
N ALA A 53 31.43 2.13 -40.68
CA ALA A 53 31.80 3.52 -40.89
C ALA A 53 31.22 4.06 -42.22
N GLU A 54 31.28 3.30 -43.30
CA GLU A 54 30.62 3.62 -44.55
C GLU A 54 29.09 3.76 -44.42
N SER A 55 28.50 2.97 -43.52
CA SER A 55 27.06 3.05 -43.18
C SER A 55 26.72 4.18 -42.18
N GLY A 56 27.69 4.98 -41.76
CA GLY A 56 27.50 6.10 -40.84
C GLY A 56 27.17 5.71 -39.39
N LEU A 57 27.45 4.47 -38.98
CA LEU A 57 27.14 3.96 -37.66
C LEU A 57 28.30 4.12 -36.67
N VAL A 58 29.55 4.14 -37.16
CA VAL A 58 30.74 4.30 -36.33
C VAL A 58 31.69 5.34 -36.93
N ASN A 59 32.53 5.94 -36.08
CA ASN A 59 33.70 6.71 -36.50
C ASN A 59 34.93 5.79 -36.31
N TYR A 60 35.65 5.51 -37.38
CA TYR A 60 36.85 4.70 -37.32
C TYR A 60 38.10 5.55 -37.54
N GLU A 61 39.02 5.49 -36.60
CA GLU A 61 40.32 6.15 -36.70
C GLU A 61 41.42 5.09 -36.80
N PRO A 62 42.10 4.97 -37.94
CA PRO A 62 43.16 4.00 -38.11
C PRO A 62 44.22 4.12 -37.00
N TYR A 63 44.60 2.98 -36.42
CA TYR A 63 45.58 2.83 -35.34
C TYR A 63 45.13 3.40 -33.97
N ALA A 64 44.06 4.18 -33.89
CA ALA A 64 43.53 4.75 -32.64
C ALA A 64 42.36 3.90 -32.11
N GLY A 65 41.36 3.59 -32.96
CA GLY A 65 40.22 2.78 -32.54
C GLY A 65 38.91 3.16 -33.23
N VAL A 66 37.81 2.79 -32.57
CA VAL A 66 36.45 3.00 -33.08
C VAL A 66 35.55 3.60 -31.99
N SER A 67 34.64 4.48 -32.39
CA SER A 67 33.55 5.01 -31.55
C SER A 67 32.22 5.02 -32.29
N LEU A 68 31.11 5.06 -31.57
CA LEU A 68 29.79 5.12 -32.18
C LEU A 68 29.41 6.55 -32.58
N THR A 69 28.81 6.67 -33.78
CA THR A 69 28.04 7.88 -34.12
C THR A 69 26.78 8.00 -33.28
N ARG A 70 26.04 9.11 -33.40
CA ARG A 70 24.73 9.24 -32.74
C ARG A 70 23.73 8.17 -33.20
N ALA A 71 23.74 7.82 -34.51
CA ALA A 71 22.89 6.78 -35.06
C ALA A 71 23.30 5.39 -34.56
N GLY A 72 24.61 5.07 -34.57
CA GLY A 72 25.11 3.82 -34.04
C GLY A 72 24.87 3.64 -32.56
N ARG A 73 24.99 4.73 -31.77
CA ARG A 73 24.72 4.71 -30.33
C ARG A 73 23.24 4.39 -30.02
N ARG A 74 22.31 4.97 -30.80
CA ARG A 74 20.88 4.68 -30.65
C ARG A 74 20.56 3.22 -30.94
N LEU A 75 21.08 2.67 -32.03
CA LEU A 75 20.90 1.25 -32.37
C LEU A 75 21.51 0.32 -31.31
N ALA A 76 22.74 0.60 -30.88
CA ALA A 76 23.39 -0.17 -29.81
C ALA A 76 22.57 -0.18 -28.50
N ALA A 77 22.03 0.98 -28.11
CA ALA A 77 21.19 1.11 -26.92
C ALA A 77 19.86 0.31 -27.05
N GLN A 78 19.27 0.25 -28.25
CA GLN A 78 18.08 -0.58 -28.50
C GLN A 78 18.38 -2.08 -28.38
N VAL A 79 19.50 -2.55 -28.90
CA VAL A 79 19.93 -3.94 -28.74
C VAL A 79 20.18 -4.25 -27.26
N LEU A 80 20.87 -3.36 -26.55
CA LEU A 80 21.13 -3.51 -25.13
C LEU A 80 19.84 -3.53 -24.29
N ARG A 81 18.84 -2.70 -24.66
CA ARG A 81 17.53 -2.72 -24.03
C ARG A 81 16.85 -4.08 -24.21
N ARG A 82 16.84 -4.63 -25.43
CA ARG A 82 16.28 -5.97 -25.69
C ARG A 82 16.96 -7.02 -24.83
N HIS A 83 18.28 -7.05 -24.81
CA HIS A 83 19.07 -7.98 -24.01
C HIS A 83 18.66 -7.95 -22.53
N ARG A 84 18.70 -6.79 -21.89
CA ARG A 84 18.42 -6.62 -20.47
C ARG A 84 16.97 -6.90 -20.08
N LEU A 85 16.02 -6.54 -20.95
CA LEU A 85 14.61 -6.88 -20.73
C LEU A 85 14.35 -8.38 -20.86
N VAL A 86 15.02 -9.05 -21.82
CA VAL A 86 14.92 -10.51 -21.96
C VAL A 86 15.53 -11.19 -20.74
N GLU A 87 16.73 -10.82 -20.29
CA GLU A 87 17.33 -11.37 -19.06
C GLU A 87 16.38 -11.23 -17.86
N LEU A 88 15.83 -10.04 -17.64
CA LEU A 88 14.93 -9.80 -16.53
C LEU A 88 13.63 -10.60 -16.64
N PHE A 89 13.09 -10.75 -17.85
CA PHE A 89 11.90 -11.56 -18.10
C PHE A 89 12.15 -13.04 -17.83
N LEU A 90 13.28 -13.56 -18.29
CA LEU A 90 13.70 -14.94 -18.04
C LEU A 90 13.85 -15.23 -16.54
N VAL A 91 14.42 -14.30 -15.78
CA VAL A 91 14.55 -14.47 -14.32
C VAL A 91 13.21 -14.33 -13.60
N ARG A 92 12.47 -13.22 -13.81
CA ARG A 92 11.29 -12.89 -13.00
C ARG A 92 10.03 -13.66 -13.37
N VAL A 93 9.86 -13.95 -14.67
CA VAL A 93 8.62 -14.56 -15.17
C VAL A 93 8.82 -16.05 -15.44
N MET A 94 9.96 -16.45 -15.99
CA MET A 94 10.23 -17.85 -16.31
C MET A 94 10.97 -18.60 -15.20
N GLY A 95 11.51 -17.90 -14.19
CA GLY A 95 12.17 -18.50 -13.05
C GLY A 95 13.56 -19.10 -13.35
N LEU A 96 14.20 -18.67 -14.44
CA LEU A 96 15.56 -19.08 -14.74
C LEU A 96 16.53 -18.48 -13.71
N ARG A 97 17.65 -19.17 -13.52
CA ARG A 97 18.70 -18.67 -12.63
C ARG A 97 19.42 -17.47 -13.25
N TRP A 98 19.65 -16.45 -12.46
CA TRP A 98 20.25 -15.19 -12.90
C TRP A 98 21.71 -15.34 -13.41
N ASP A 99 22.42 -16.42 -13.04
CA ASP A 99 23.75 -16.75 -13.54
C ASP A 99 23.75 -17.53 -14.88
N GLU A 100 22.57 -17.88 -15.40
CA GLU A 100 22.40 -18.67 -16.64
C GLU A 100 21.69 -17.91 -17.75
N VAL A 101 21.00 -16.80 -17.43
CA VAL A 101 20.14 -16.08 -18.39
C VAL A 101 20.88 -15.35 -19.50
N HIS A 102 22.16 -15.01 -19.30
CA HIS A 102 22.93 -14.23 -20.27
C HIS A 102 23.03 -14.93 -21.63
N GLU A 103 23.34 -16.21 -21.65
CA GLU A 103 23.46 -17.00 -22.87
C GLU A 103 22.13 -17.11 -23.64
N GLU A 104 21.02 -17.30 -22.91
CA GLU A 104 19.69 -17.36 -23.51
C GLU A 104 19.25 -15.98 -24.02
N ALA A 105 19.58 -14.89 -23.34
CA ALA A 105 19.27 -13.54 -23.79
C ALA A 105 20.05 -13.17 -25.07
N GLU A 106 21.32 -13.58 -25.19
CA GLU A 106 22.12 -13.40 -26.41
C GLU A 106 21.49 -14.08 -27.64
N LEU A 107 20.85 -15.25 -27.46
CA LEU A 107 20.16 -15.94 -28.53
C LEU A 107 18.83 -15.28 -28.91
N LEU A 108 18.11 -14.76 -27.91
CA LEU A 108 16.77 -14.24 -28.09
C LEU A 108 16.72 -12.78 -28.53
N GLU A 109 17.68 -11.92 -28.13
CA GLU A 109 17.67 -10.47 -28.40
C GLU A 109 17.57 -10.11 -29.89
N HIS A 110 18.05 -10.99 -30.78
CA HIS A 110 18.06 -10.78 -32.22
C HIS A 110 16.80 -11.27 -32.95
N VAL A 111 15.98 -12.11 -32.29
CA VAL A 111 14.80 -12.74 -32.91
C VAL A 111 13.49 -12.26 -32.31
N VAL A 112 13.52 -11.68 -31.09
CA VAL A 112 12.34 -11.13 -30.42
C VAL A 112 11.95 -9.83 -31.12
N SER A 113 10.67 -9.72 -31.51
CA SER A 113 10.14 -8.51 -32.14
C SER A 113 9.99 -7.35 -31.13
N ASP A 114 10.09 -6.11 -31.64
CA ASP A 114 9.91 -4.91 -30.80
C ASP A 114 8.59 -4.93 -30.04
N ARG A 115 7.50 -5.43 -30.67
CA ARG A 115 6.19 -5.58 -30.00
C ARG A 115 6.25 -6.52 -28.78
N LEU A 116 7.02 -7.61 -28.84
CA LEU A 116 7.20 -8.51 -27.70
C LEU A 116 8.07 -7.87 -26.62
N ILE A 117 9.10 -7.13 -27.00
CA ILE A 117 9.94 -6.37 -26.07
C ILE A 117 9.11 -5.31 -25.32
N ASP A 118 8.27 -4.56 -26.01
CA ASP A 118 7.38 -3.56 -25.39
C ASP A 118 6.40 -4.25 -24.41
N ARG A 119 5.89 -5.43 -24.78
CA ARG A 119 5.00 -6.19 -23.89
C ARG A 119 5.72 -6.75 -22.68
N MET A 120 6.96 -7.25 -22.83
CA MET A 120 7.80 -7.66 -21.70
C MET A 120 8.10 -6.49 -20.76
N ASP A 121 8.42 -5.33 -21.32
CA ASP A 121 8.68 -4.11 -20.55
C ASP A 121 7.45 -3.68 -19.72
N GLU A 122 6.26 -3.70 -20.33
CA GLU A 122 4.99 -3.45 -19.62
C GLU A 122 4.73 -4.48 -18.52
N MET A 123 4.86 -5.77 -18.81
CA MET A 123 4.66 -6.86 -17.84
C MET A 123 5.63 -6.79 -16.66
N LEU A 124 6.85 -6.33 -16.89
CA LEU A 124 7.88 -6.13 -15.87
C LEU A 124 7.73 -4.81 -15.10
N GLY A 125 6.72 -3.98 -15.43
CA GLY A 125 6.47 -2.70 -14.78
C GLY A 125 7.45 -1.60 -15.18
N ARG A 126 8.00 -1.65 -16.40
CA ARG A 126 9.01 -0.70 -16.95
C ARG A 126 10.24 -0.60 -16.05
N PRO A 127 10.99 -1.66 -15.90
CA PRO A 127 12.11 -1.75 -14.98
C PRO A 127 13.26 -0.82 -15.36
N GLU A 128 13.94 -0.28 -14.36
CA GLU A 128 15.10 0.59 -14.58
C GLU A 128 16.43 -0.19 -14.69
N ALA A 129 16.46 -1.45 -14.24
CA ALA A 129 17.65 -2.29 -14.24
C ALA A 129 17.31 -3.76 -14.52
N ASP A 130 18.30 -4.49 -15.06
CA ASP A 130 18.27 -5.93 -15.27
C ASP A 130 18.53 -6.73 -13.96
N PRO A 131 18.57 -8.08 -13.97
CA PRO A 131 18.81 -8.87 -12.75
C PRO A 131 20.14 -8.59 -12.05
N HIS A 132 21.14 -8.11 -12.79
CA HIS A 132 22.49 -7.81 -12.27
C HIS A 132 22.63 -6.36 -11.79
N GLY A 133 21.59 -5.55 -11.97
CA GLY A 133 21.56 -4.12 -11.62
C GLY A 133 22.07 -3.20 -12.73
N ASP A 134 22.26 -3.70 -13.93
CA ASP A 134 22.66 -2.88 -15.08
C ASP A 134 21.47 -2.04 -15.59
N PRO A 135 21.63 -0.72 -15.83
CA PRO A 135 20.54 0.15 -16.19
C PRO A 135 19.97 -0.15 -17.58
N ILE A 136 18.67 -0.38 -17.67
CA ILE A 136 17.97 -0.63 -18.95
C ILE A 136 17.79 0.71 -19.68
N PRO A 137 18.26 0.84 -20.94
CA PRO A 137 17.97 2.02 -21.77
C PRO A 137 16.47 2.22 -21.97
N ASP A 138 16.00 3.46 -22.02
CA ASP A 138 14.62 3.76 -22.40
C ASP A 138 14.37 3.50 -23.90
N ALA A 139 13.13 3.71 -24.38
CA ALA A 139 12.75 3.49 -25.78
C ALA A 139 13.53 4.39 -26.76
N GLU A 140 14.00 5.54 -26.29
CA GLU A 140 14.82 6.50 -27.03
C GLU A 140 16.31 6.17 -26.98
N GLY A 141 16.73 5.16 -26.20
CA GLY A 141 18.11 4.71 -26.03
C GLY A 141 18.90 5.54 -25.02
N VAL A 142 18.23 6.27 -24.13
CA VAL A 142 18.88 7.02 -23.06
C VAL A 142 19.09 6.11 -21.85
N VAL A 143 20.29 6.12 -21.29
CA VAL A 143 20.62 5.37 -20.08
C VAL A 143 20.73 6.32 -18.91
N LYS A 144 19.98 6.07 -17.85
CA LYS A 144 20.09 6.83 -16.60
C LYS A 144 21.45 6.56 -15.96
N LYS A 145 22.18 7.62 -15.60
CA LYS A 145 23.45 7.47 -14.90
C LYS A 145 23.20 6.93 -13.49
N GLN A 146 23.75 5.78 -13.20
CA GLN A 146 23.81 5.25 -11.84
C GLN A 146 25.05 5.79 -11.15
N GLN A 147 24.86 6.49 -10.04
CA GLN A 147 25.93 6.87 -9.13
C GLN A 147 26.03 5.81 -8.03
N GLY A 148 27.17 5.20 -7.87
CA GLY A 148 27.41 4.21 -6.81
C GLY A 148 28.88 4.20 -6.42
N GLN A 149 29.16 3.77 -5.18
CA GLN A 149 30.49 3.48 -4.68
C GLN A 149 30.65 1.97 -4.64
N THR A 150 31.88 1.47 -4.70
CA THR A 150 32.11 0.04 -4.49
C THR A 150 32.13 -0.28 -2.99
N LEU A 151 31.95 -1.54 -2.61
CA LEU A 151 32.13 -1.98 -1.23
C LEU A 151 33.57 -1.72 -0.73
N LEU A 152 34.51 -1.55 -1.66
CA LEU A 152 35.88 -1.18 -1.32
C LEU A 152 36.03 0.30 -0.94
N THR A 153 35.19 1.19 -1.48
CA THR A 153 35.31 2.65 -1.34
C THR A 153 34.18 3.31 -0.54
N CYS A 154 33.11 2.58 -0.25
CA CYS A 154 31.98 3.12 0.52
C CYS A 154 32.35 3.35 2.00
N PRO A 155 31.60 4.20 2.73
CA PRO A 155 31.83 4.44 4.16
C PRO A 155 31.72 3.16 5.00
N VAL A 156 32.58 3.01 6.02
CA VAL A 156 32.49 1.94 7.02
C VAL A 156 31.39 2.26 8.03
N GLY A 157 30.68 1.26 8.52
CA GLY A 157 29.61 1.40 9.52
C GLY A 157 28.33 2.06 8.99
N THR A 158 28.17 2.12 7.67
CA THR A 158 26.96 2.70 7.04
C THR A 158 26.20 1.61 6.29
N PRO A 159 24.90 1.40 6.60
CA PRO A 159 24.07 0.49 5.83
C PRO A 159 23.94 0.92 4.36
N MET A 160 24.28 0.02 3.46
CA MET A 160 24.30 0.22 2.02
C MET A 160 23.39 -0.81 1.35
N THR A 161 22.84 -0.46 0.21
CA THR A 161 22.14 -1.43 -0.65
C THR A 161 23.00 -1.75 -1.86
N VAL A 162 23.18 -3.03 -2.16
CA VAL A 162 23.83 -3.47 -3.40
C VAL A 162 22.96 -3.03 -4.58
N THR A 163 23.54 -2.26 -5.50
CA THR A 163 22.78 -1.74 -6.65
C THR A 163 23.16 -2.41 -7.96
N ARG A 164 24.40 -2.91 -8.06
CA ARG A 164 24.88 -3.51 -9.32
C ARG A 164 26.09 -4.41 -9.07
N ILE A 165 26.16 -5.48 -9.87
CA ILE A 165 27.32 -6.37 -9.97
C ILE A 165 28.04 -6.10 -11.30
N ILE A 166 29.29 -5.63 -11.23
CA ILE A 166 30.07 -5.25 -12.41
C ILE A 166 30.55 -6.48 -13.20
N ASP A 167 30.93 -7.53 -12.48
CA ASP A 167 31.46 -8.76 -13.08
C ASP A 167 30.37 -9.84 -13.17
N GLN A 168 29.96 -10.15 -14.38
CA GLN A 168 28.89 -11.11 -14.68
C GLN A 168 29.42 -12.53 -14.99
N ASP A 169 30.67 -12.84 -14.61
CA ASP A 169 31.19 -14.19 -14.67
C ASP A 169 30.33 -15.15 -13.81
N LYS A 170 29.98 -16.32 -14.36
CA LYS A 170 29.10 -17.29 -13.69
C LYS A 170 29.58 -17.69 -12.29
N GLN A 171 30.90 -17.81 -12.09
CA GLN A 171 31.43 -18.16 -10.77
C GLN A 171 31.27 -17.01 -9.79
N PHE A 172 31.45 -15.78 -10.25
CA PHE A 172 31.27 -14.60 -9.42
C PHE A 172 29.78 -14.35 -9.08
N LEU A 173 28.87 -14.56 -10.03
CA LEU A 173 27.43 -14.45 -9.76
C LEU A 173 26.96 -15.49 -8.72
N ARG A 174 27.42 -16.75 -8.83
CA ARG A 174 27.16 -17.78 -7.81
C ARG A 174 27.75 -17.43 -6.45
N PHE A 175 28.94 -16.87 -6.43
CA PHE A 175 29.56 -16.37 -5.20
C PHE A 175 28.70 -15.27 -4.57
N ALA A 176 28.26 -14.29 -5.34
CA ALA A 176 27.41 -13.20 -4.87
C ALA A 176 26.04 -13.74 -4.35
N GLU A 177 25.45 -14.71 -5.04
CA GLU A 177 24.23 -15.38 -4.60
C GLU A 177 24.39 -16.13 -3.26
N HIS A 178 25.47 -16.90 -3.15
CA HIS A 178 25.75 -17.69 -1.94
C HIS A 178 25.94 -16.81 -0.70
N HIS A 179 26.37 -15.58 -0.91
CA HIS A 179 26.63 -14.61 0.17
C HIS A 179 25.55 -13.54 0.32
N ASP A 180 24.39 -13.69 -0.34
CA ASP A 180 23.28 -12.71 -0.32
C ASP A 180 23.72 -11.28 -0.72
N LEU A 181 24.58 -11.18 -1.73
CA LEU A 181 25.12 -9.91 -2.25
C LEU A 181 24.50 -9.52 -3.60
N LYS A 182 23.21 -9.84 -3.81
CA LYS A 182 22.47 -9.50 -5.03
C LYS A 182 22.01 -8.04 -5.03
N PRO A 183 21.70 -7.46 -6.21
CA PRO A 183 21.03 -6.16 -6.27
C PRO A 183 19.73 -6.14 -5.45
N GLY A 184 19.58 -5.11 -4.61
CA GLY A 184 18.48 -4.96 -3.65
C GLY A 184 18.81 -5.40 -2.21
N GLU A 185 19.82 -6.25 -1.99
CA GLU A 185 20.19 -6.70 -0.65
C GLU A 185 20.95 -5.63 0.14
N SER A 186 20.71 -5.60 1.46
CA SER A 186 21.37 -4.66 2.37
C SER A 186 22.69 -5.23 2.90
N VAL A 187 23.71 -4.40 2.91
CA VAL A 187 25.05 -4.78 3.38
C VAL A 187 25.73 -3.58 4.06
N GLU A 188 26.51 -3.84 5.10
CA GLU A 188 27.32 -2.84 5.79
C GLU A 188 28.79 -3.29 5.84
N VAL A 189 29.72 -2.41 5.52
CA VAL A 189 31.14 -2.68 5.71
C VAL A 189 31.50 -2.43 7.15
N GLU A 190 31.84 -3.46 7.91
CA GLU A 190 32.28 -3.33 9.31
C GLU A 190 33.74 -2.89 9.42
N SER A 191 34.60 -3.45 8.59
CA SER A 191 36.03 -3.10 8.55
C SER A 191 36.68 -3.51 7.23
N ARG A 192 37.83 -2.89 6.93
CA ARG A 192 38.72 -3.29 5.85
C ARG A 192 40.10 -3.57 6.43
N ASP A 193 40.68 -4.70 6.03
CA ASP A 193 42.02 -5.11 6.41
C ASP A 193 42.90 -5.13 5.15
N GLU A 194 43.73 -4.10 4.99
CA GLU A 194 44.63 -3.97 3.84
C GLU A 194 45.73 -5.05 3.86
N ALA A 195 46.16 -5.48 5.05
CA ALA A 195 47.20 -6.49 5.20
C ALA A 195 46.71 -7.89 4.87
N ALA A 196 45.41 -8.15 5.16
CA ALA A 196 44.77 -9.42 4.86
C ALA A 196 44.05 -9.41 3.49
N ASP A 197 44.11 -8.34 2.72
CA ASP A 197 43.41 -8.13 1.43
C ASP A 197 41.91 -8.50 1.53
N SER A 198 41.25 -8.06 2.63
CA SER A 198 39.87 -8.48 2.96
C SER A 198 38.98 -7.35 3.42
N VAL A 199 37.69 -7.56 3.24
CA VAL A 199 36.61 -6.67 3.69
C VAL A 199 35.63 -7.50 4.50
N LEU A 200 35.40 -7.10 5.75
CA LEU A 200 34.39 -7.70 6.61
C LEU A 200 33.05 -6.98 6.40
N LEU A 201 32.06 -7.73 6.02
CA LEU A 201 30.71 -7.26 5.75
C LEU A 201 29.76 -7.81 6.80
N ARG A 202 28.74 -7.02 7.12
CA ARG A 202 27.52 -7.45 7.80
C ARG A 202 26.38 -7.44 6.79
N GLY A 203 25.84 -8.62 6.50
CA GLY A 203 24.69 -8.81 5.60
C GLY A 203 23.38 -8.94 6.37
N LYS A 204 22.39 -9.49 5.69
CA LYS A 204 21.06 -9.81 6.23
C LYS A 204 21.18 -10.69 7.50
N ASP A 205 20.26 -10.53 8.43
CA ASP A 205 20.21 -11.27 9.71
C ASP A 205 21.48 -11.14 10.57
N ASN A 206 22.21 -10.02 10.44
CA ASN A 206 23.44 -9.77 11.18
C ASN A 206 24.57 -10.76 10.88
N ARG A 207 24.49 -11.46 9.75
CA ARG A 207 25.49 -12.45 9.30
C ARG A 207 26.77 -11.75 8.88
N ARG A 208 27.91 -12.16 9.44
CA ARG A 208 29.23 -11.65 9.06
C ARG A 208 29.83 -12.45 7.93
N ILE A 209 30.32 -11.76 6.92
CA ILE A 209 30.91 -12.33 5.71
C ILE A 209 32.23 -11.63 5.43
N THR A 210 33.30 -12.40 5.25
CA THR A 210 34.59 -11.86 4.82
C THR A 210 34.78 -12.12 3.33
N ILE A 211 35.02 -11.07 2.55
CA ILE A 211 35.31 -11.18 1.11
C ILE A 211 36.65 -10.52 0.79
N GLY A 212 37.29 -10.97 -0.30
CA GLY A 212 38.50 -10.31 -0.79
C GLY A 212 38.24 -8.92 -1.36
N THR A 213 39.22 -8.03 -1.34
CA THR A 213 39.12 -6.67 -1.90
C THR A 213 38.78 -6.68 -3.38
N ARG A 214 39.28 -7.66 -4.15
CA ARG A 214 38.92 -7.87 -5.55
C ARG A 214 37.42 -8.16 -5.74
N ALA A 215 36.79 -8.89 -4.85
CA ALA A 215 35.33 -9.13 -4.90
C ALA A 215 34.58 -7.86 -4.50
N ALA A 216 35.04 -7.17 -3.45
CA ALA A 216 34.44 -5.93 -2.97
C ALA A 216 34.46 -4.80 -4.02
N SER A 217 35.48 -4.75 -4.88
CA SER A 217 35.57 -3.75 -5.98
C SER A 217 34.58 -3.99 -7.12
N LYS A 218 33.97 -5.17 -7.22
CA LYS A 218 33.02 -5.55 -8.26
C LYS A 218 31.54 -5.35 -7.87
N LEU A 219 31.29 -4.95 -6.62
CA LEU A 219 29.95 -4.74 -6.07
C LEU A 219 29.73 -3.23 -5.86
N LEU A 220 28.82 -2.66 -6.64
CA LEU A 220 28.40 -1.26 -6.45
C LEU A 220 27.29 -1.21 -5.41
N VAL A 221 27.40 -0.21 -4.55
CA VAL A 221 26.45 0.02 -3.46
C VAL A 221 26.07 1.50 -3.40
N GLN A 222 24.89 1.77 -2.87
CA GLN A 222 24.41 3.11 -2.52
C GLN A 222 23.95 3.11 -1.06
N VAL A 223 24.00 4.27 -0.42
CA VAL A 223 23.45 4.44 0.93
C VAL A 223 21.98 4.03 0.89
N THR A 224 21.60 3.12 1.76
CA THR A 224 20.21 2.68 1.86
C THR A 224 19.33 3.91 2.04
N ARG A 225 18.33 4.10 1.18
CA ARG A 225 17.49 5.32 1.18
C ARG A 225 16.87 5.63 2.54
N VAL A 226 16.68 4.61 3.37
CA VAL A 226 16.23 4.74 4.76
C VAL A 226 17.25 5.54 5.61
N VAL A 227 18.56 5.33 5.44
CA VAL A 227 19.60 6.06 6.20
C VAL A 227 19.77 7.48 5.67
N LEU A 228 19.67 7.69 4.35
CA LEU A 228 19.68 9.04 3.78
C LEU A 228 18.46 9.84 4.26
N MET A 229 17.31 9.20 4.40
CA MET A 229 16.08 9.77 4.96
C MET A 229 16.24 10.10 6.45
N VAL A 230 16.95 9.28 7.23
CA VAL A 230 17.23 9.53 8.65
C VAL A 230 18.30 10.62 8.82
N LEU A 231 19.34 10.65 8.00
CA LEU A 231 20.39 11.69 8.07
C LEU A 231 19.90 13.05 7.56
N THR A 232 19.02 13.08 6.56
CA THR A 232 18.35 14.33 6.13
C THR A 232 17.24 14.74 7.10
N LEU A 233 16.62 13.81 7.81
CA LEU A 233 15.65 14.09 8.88
C LEU A 233 16.34 14.65 10.14
N ALA A 234 17.57 14.29 10.44
CA ALA A 234 18.35 14.89 11.53
C ALA A 234 18.77 16.35 11.23
N SER A 235 18.95 16.71 9.96
CA SER A 235 19.19 18.10 9.52
C SER A 235 17.92 18.84 9.08
N ALA A 236 16.85 18.15 8.80
CA ALA A 236 15.52 18.65 8.41
C ALA A 236 14.45 18.38 9.48
N ALA A 237 14.84 18.29 10.77
CA ALA A 237 13.90 18.26 11.91
C ALA A 237 13.05 19.55 12.02
N ARG A 238 12.91 20.27 10.90
CA ARG A 238 11.91 21.28 10.60
C ARG A 238 11.04 20.76 9.48
N ALA A 239 9.93 20.11 9.88
CA ALA A 239 8.70 19.95 9.11
C ALA A 239 8.77 19.14 7.80
N GLN A 240 8.88 17.82 7.92
CA GLN A 240 8.08 16.97 7.06
C GLN A 240 7.10 16.24 7.98
N GLN A 241 5.94 16.86 8.18
CA GLN A 241 4.80 16.17 8.75
C GLN A 241 4.41 15.08 7.77
N VAL A 242 4.49 13.85 8.25
CA VAL A 242 3.82 12.69 7.65
C VAL A 242 2.43 13.12 7.22
N ASP A 243 2.09 12.89 5.97
CA ASP A 243 0.74 13.05 5.47
C ASP A 243 -0.16 12.17 6.33
N PRO A 244 -1.08 12.72 7.10
CA PRO A 244 -1.89 11.95 8.04
C PRO A 244 -2.95 11.09 7.37
N GLU A 245 -3.14 11.26 6.08
CA GLU A 245 -3.95 10.38 5.23
C GLU A 245 -3.13 9.24 4.63
N ALA A 246 -1.80 9.24 4.74
CA ALA A 246 -0.97 8.08 4.53
C ALA A 246 -1.10 7.10 5.73
N GLY A 247 -2.33 6.74 6.07
CA GLY A 247 -2.64 5.70 7.06
C GLY A 247 -2.39 4.29 6.52
N LEU A 248 -1.96 4.17 5.28
CA LEU A 248 -1.66 2.90 4.66
C LEU A 248 -0.15 2.71 4.62
N PRO A 249 0.40 1.67 5.28
CA PRO A 249 1.79 1.30 5.13
C PRO A 249 2.02 0.73 3.73
N SER A 250 1.95 1.55 2.67
CA SER A 250 2.26 1.09 1.34
C SER A 250 3.73 1.30 1.04
N THR A 251 4.50 0.24 1.10
CA THR A 251 5.86 0.19 0.57
C THR A 251 5.89 -0.02 -0.96
N GLY A 252 4.71 -0.17 -1.60
CA GLY A 252 4.56 -0.45 -3.03
C GLY A 252 3.26 0.08 -3.63
N PRO A 253 3.04 -0.10 -4.94
CA PRO A 253 1.80 0.27 -5.61
C PRO A 253 0.62 -0.65 -5.24
N ILE A 254 0.90 -1.77 -4.61
CA ILE A 254 -0.07 -2.76 -4.11
C ILE A 254 0.31 -3.07 -2.67
N SER A 255 -0.65 -3.05 -1.79
CA SER A 255 -0.59 -3.47 -0.40
C SER A 255 -1.96 -4.00 0.00
N GLY A 256 -2.11 -4.44 1.22
CA GLY A 256 -3.41 -4.92 1.67
C GLY A 256 -3.38 -5.36 3.12
N TYR A 257 -4.50 -5.87 3.57
CA TYR A 257 -4.62 -6.49 4.88
C TYR A 257 -5.58 -7.66 4.83
N MET A 258 -5.48 -8.50 5.85
CA MET A 258 -6.35 -9.67 6.01
C MET A 258 -6.66 -9.84 7.49
N ASP A 259 -7.81 -10.47 7.77
CA ASP A 259 -8.12 -10.95 9.10
C ASP A 259 -8.88 -12.29 9.08
N PHE A 260 -8.67 -12.99 10.17
CA PHE A 260 -9.24 -14.31 10.44
C PHE A 260 -9.74 -14.33 11.86
N HIS A 261 -10.98 -14.81 12.06
CA HIS A 261 -11.62 -14.84 13.37
C HIS A 261 -12.08 -16.24 13.77
N VAL A 262 -12.04 -16.51 15.06
CA VAL A 262 -12.75 -17.60 15.71
C VAL A 262 -13.63 -17.00 16.79
N ASN A 263 -14.91 -16.99 16.57
CA ASN A 263 -15.90 -16.39 17.45
C ASN A 263 -16.71 -17.48 18.14
N THR A 264 -16.88 -17.37 19.46
CA THR A 264 -17.73 -18.27 20.24
C THR A 264 -18.79 -17.45 20.99
N ILE A 265 -20.00 -17.92 20.94
CA ILE A 265 -21.13 -17.35 21.70
C ILE A 265 -21.62 -18.43 22.66
N ASP A 266 -21.98 -18.04 23.89
CA ASP A 266 -22.55 -18.96 24.90
C ASP A 266 -23.59 -19.89 24.27
N HIS A 267 -23.39 -21.20 24.45
CA HIS A 267 -24.27 -22.27 24.00
C HIS A 267 -24.37 -22.48 22.47
N GLU A 268 -23.57 -21.79 21.67
CA GLU A 268 -23.51 -21.97 20.22
C GLU A 268 -22.16 -22.58 19.81
N PRO A 269 -22.08 -23.32 18.68
CA PRO A 269 -20.80 -23.78 18.13
C PRO A 269 -19.88 -22.62 17.81
N ALA A 270 -18.56 -22.82 17.95
CA ALA A 270 -17.58 -21.84 17.49
C ALA A 270 -17.66 -21.67 15.97
N VAL A 271 -17.62 -20.44 15.52
CA VAL A 271 -17.57 -20.08 14.09
C VAL A 271 -16.16 -19.69 13.73
N ILE A 272 -15.63 -20.31 12.69
CA ILE A 272 -14.33 -19.96 12.10
C ILE A 272 -14.64 -19.17 10.83
N ASP A 273 -14.13 -17.95 10.76
CA ASP A 273 -14.38 -17.04 9.65
C ASP A 273 -13.08 -16.46 9.10
N PHE A 274 -12.85 -16.66 7.81
CA PHE A 274 -11.87 -15.91 7.05
C PHE A 274 -12.52 -14.60 6.64
N HIS A 275 -12.52 -13.63 7.57
CA HIS A 275 -13.44 -12.51 7.56
C HIS A 275 -13.25 -11.61 6.35
N ARG A 276 -12.00 -11.21 6.06
CA ARG A 276 -11.75 -10.35 4.90
C ARG A 276 -10.35 -10.50 4.32
N PHE A 277 -10.29 -10.26 3.02
CA PHE A 277 -9.07 -10.07 2.24
C PHE A 277 -9.19 -8.77 1.45
N VAL A 278 -8.30 -7.82 1.73
CA VAL A 278 -8.36 -6.47 1.14
C VAL A 278 -7.11 -6.19 0.32
N LEU A 279 -7.30 -5.66 -0.88
CA LEU A 279 -6.25 -5.19 -1.77
C LEU A 279 -6.35 -3.67 -1.94
N LEU A 280 -5.27 -2.99 -1.65
CA LEU A 280 -5.09 -1.56 -1.81
C LEU A 280 -4.20 -1.26 -3.01
N PHE A 281 -4.67 -0.37 -3.90
CA PHE A 281 -3.97 0.05 -5.09
C PHE A 281 -3.71 1.54 -5.04
N THR A 282 -2.47 1.96 -5.26
CA THR A 282 -2.13 3.37 -5.39
C THR A 282 -1.40 3.62 -6.70
N HIS A 283 -1.83 4.67 -7.43
CA HIS A 283 -1.16 5.09 -8.64
C HIS A 283 -1.07 6.62 -8.72
N SER A 284 0.13 7.14 -8.92
CA SER A 284 0.36 8.57 -9.11
C SER A 284 0.50 8.88 -10.60
N PHE A 285 -0.53 9.48 -11.20
CA PHE A 285 -0.47 9.97 -12.59
C PHE A 285 0.54 11.10 -12.73
N THR A 286 0.59 11.98 -11.73
CA THR A 286 1.56 13.09 -11.63
C THR A 286 1.88 13.31 -10.15
N SER A 287 2.78 14.26 -9.83
CA SER A 287 3.02 14.69 -8.44
C SER A 287 1.79 15.35 -7.77
N LYS A 288 0.75 15.67 -8.54
CA LYS A 288 -0.46 16.36 -8.07
C LYS A 288 -1.76 15.58 -8.28
N VAL A 289 -1.72 14.45 -8.98
CA VAL A 289 -2.90 13.64 -9.25
C VAL A 289 -2.60 12.20 -8.90
N ARG A 290 -3.34 11.67 -7.94
CA ARG A 290 -3.16 10.32 -7.38
C ARG A 290 -4.50 9.57 -7.40
N PHE A 291 -4.48 8.32 -7.83
CA PHE A 291 -5.58 7.36 -7.67
C PHE A 291 -5.31 6.47 -6.46
N VAL A 292 -6.36 6.16 -5.71
CA VAL A 292 -6.39 5.15 -4.65
C VAL A 292 -7.60 4.27 -4.87
N GLY A 293 -7.41 2.95 -4.79
CA GLY A 293 -8.48 1.96 -4.87
C GLY A 293 -8.31 0.91 -3.78
N GLU A 294 -9.44 0.42 -3.26
CA GLU A 294 -9.53 -0.63 -2.25
C GLU A 294 -10.61 -1.62 -2.65
N LEU A 295 -10.22 -2.87 -2.78
CA LEU A 295 -11.08 -3.98 -3.13
C LEU A 295 -11.11 -4.97 -1.97
N GLU A 296 -12.29 -5.21 -1.41
CA GLU A 296 -12.53 -6.12 -0.30
C GLU A 296 -13.26 -7.37 -0.75
N LEU A 297 -12.81 -8.52 -0.29
CA LEU A 297 -13.50 -9.81 -0.35
C LEU A 297 -13.84 -10.22 1.08
N GLU A 298 -15.13 -10.23 1.44
CA GLU A 298 -15.61 -10.73 2.73
C GLU A 298 -15.98 -12.23 2.66
N HIS A 299 -15.78 -12.94 3.79
CA HIS A 299 -16.17 -14.35 4.02
C HIS A 299 -15.65 -15.35 2.99
N ALA A 300 -14.55 -15.06 2.31
CA ALA A 300 -13.79 -15.93 1.41
C ALA A 300 -14.54 -16.59 0.23
N VAL A 301 -15.88 -16.62 0.20
CA VAL A 301 -16.67 -17.28 -0.85
C VAL A 301 -17.81 -16.36 -1.32
N VAL A 302 -17.77 -15.96 -2.59
CA VAL A 302 -18.74 -15.05 -3.22
C VAL A 302 -19.80 -15.82 -4.04
N GLU A 303 -19.54 -17.09 -4.40
CA GLU A 303 -20.45 -17.93 -5.18
C GLU A 303 -20.82 -19.19 -4.41
N GLY A 304 -22.11 -19.58 -4.45
CA GLY A 304 -22.62 -20.81 -3.85
C GLY A 304 -24.14 -20.82 -3.65
N LEU A 305 -24.65 -21.91 -3.06
CA LEU A 305 -26.06 -22.08 -2.79
C LEU A 305 -26.57 -21.22 -1.62
N GLU A 306 -25.67 -20.74 -0.79
CA GLU A 306 -25.95 -19.76 0.28
C GLU A 306 -24.88 -18.67 0.13
N GLU A 307 -25.28 -17.49 -0.29
CA GLU A 307 -24.43 -16.32 -0.46
C GLU A 307 -23.90 -15.89 0.91
N SER A 308 -22.64 -16.24 1.22
CA SER A 308 -22.02 -15.91 2.51
C SER A 308 -21.02 -14.78 2.41
N GLY A 309 -20.48 -14.47 1.22
CA GLY A 309 -19.43 -13.49 1.00
C GLY A 309 -19.83 -12.37 0.05
N GLU A 310 -19.17 -11.23 0.20
CA GLU A 310 -19.36 -10.04 -0.63
C GLU A 310 -18.03 -9.61 -1.26
N LEU A 311 -18.11 -9.07 -2.49
CA LEU A 311 -16.99 -8.42 -3.15
C LEU A 311 -17.33 -6.94 -3.29
N GLU A 312 -16.61 -6.09 -2.57
CA GLU A 312 -16.90 -4.66 -2.50
C GLU A 312 -15.72 -3.80 -2.97
N LEU A 313 -16.06 -2.66 -3.59
CA LEU A 313 -15.12 -1.61 -3.91
C LEU A 313 -15.31 -0.48 -2.88
N GLU A 314 -14.64 -0.58 -1.74
CA GLU A 314 -14.80 0.36 -0.63
C GLU A 314 -14.25 1.75 -0.96
N GLN A 315 -13.13 1.81 -1.67
CA GLN A 315 -12.55 3.06 -2.13
C GLN A 315 -12.14 2.97 -3.61
N ALA A 316 -12.45 4.02 -4.37
CA ALA A 316 -11.95 4.23 -5.72
C ALA A 316 -12.03 5.71 -6.05
N TYR A 317 -11.02 6.48 -5.71
CA TYR A 317 -11.04 7.93 -5.87
C TYR A 317 -9.77 8.50 -6.47
N VAL A 318 -9.90 9.71 -6.99
CA VAL A 318 -8.77 10.51 -7.46
C VAL A 318 -8.60 11.73 -6.53
N ASP A 319 -7.38 11.90 -6.04
CA ASP A 319 -6.95 13.08 -5.31
C ASP A 319 -6.27 14.07 -6.25
N PHE A 320 -6.66 15.34 -6.14
CA PHE A 320 -5.98 16.49 -6.71
C PHE A 320 -5.26 17.26 -5.61
N LEU A 321 -3.94 17.06 -5.52
CA LEU A 321 -3.08 17.62 -4.48
C LEU A 321 -2.69 19.05 -4.85
N LEU A 322 -3.41 20.03 -4.33
CA LEU A 322 -3.23 21.45 -4.65
C LEU A 322 -2.28 22.14 -3.69
N SER A 323 -2.51 21.94 -2.38
CA SER A 323 -1.71 22.56 -1.32
C SER A 323 -1.98 21.85 0.02
N ARG A 324 -1.16 22.10 1.02
CA ARG A 324 -1.38 21.53 2.36
C ARG A 324 -2.75 21.87 2.98
N PRO A 325 -3.27 23.12 2.87
CA PRO A 325 -4.57 23.45 3.42
C PRO A 325 -5.75 23.05 2.53
N LEU A 326 -5.56 22.70 1.25
CA LEU A 326 -6.66 22.43 0.33
C LEU A 326 -6.26 21.41 -0.72
N ASN A 327 -6.97 20.29 -0.73
CA ASN A 327 -6.94 19.28 -1.78
C ASN A 327 -8.37 18.90 -2.15
N ILE A 328 -8.55 18.28 -3.29
CA ILE A 328 -9.86 17.82 -3.78
C ILE A 328 -9.80 16.31 -3.92
N ARG A 329 -10.86 15.62 -3.50
CA ARG A 329 -11.07 14.18 -3.68
C ARG A 329 -12.39 13.93 -4.37
N ALA A 330 -12.44 13.01 -5.33
CA ALA A 330 -13.66 12.61 -6.02
C ALA A 330 -13.63 11.13 -6.39
N GLY A 331 -14.74 10.45 -6.19
CA GLY A 331 -14.91 9.03 -6.44
C GLY A 331 -15.66 8.32 -5.32
N MET A 332 -15.36 7.03 -5.11
CA MET A 332 -15.84 6.25 -3.98
C MET A 332 -14.95 6.56 -2.77
N VAL A 333 -15.51 7.08 -1.70
CA VAL A 333 -14.75 7.57 -0.53
C VAL A 333 -15.31 7.01 0.78
N LEU A 334 -14.43 6.69 1.72
CA LEU A 334 -14.83 6.43 3.09
C LEU A 334 -15.31 7.74 3.72
N LEU A 335 -16.43 7.68 4.44
CA LEU A 335 -16.97 8.84 5.10
C LEU A 335 -16.17 9.17 6.37
N PRO A 336 -15.82 10.44 6.59
CA PRO A 336 -15.01 10.84 7.74
C PRO A 336 -15.86 10.93 9.03
N LEU A 337 -16.29 9.78 9.54
CA LEU A 337 -17.13 9.65 10.71
C LEU A 337 -16.52 8.67 11.72
N GLY A 338 -16.49 9.04 12.97
CA GLY A 338 -15.97 8.20 14.04
C GLY A 338 -14.46 7.98 14.03
N ILE A 339 -14.00 7.14 14.95
CA ILE A 339 -12.58 6.74 15.07
C ILE A 339 -12.22 5.67 14.06
N ILE A 340 -13.15 4.75 13.77
CA ILE A 340 -12.89 3.49 13.07
C ILE A 340 -13.15 3.60 11.57
N ASN A 341 -14.15 4.35 11.10
CA ASN A 341 -14.60 4.25 9.71
C ASN A 341 -13.53 4.47 8.65
N GLU A 342 -12.63 5.45 8.83
CA GLU A 342 -11.52 5.69 7.91
C GLU A 342 -10.28 4.84 8.21
N ARG A 343 -10.28 4.09 9.33
CA ARG A 343 -9.18 3.25 9.80
C ARG A 343 -9.72 1.99 10.46
N HIS A 344 -10.32 1.15 9.65
CA HIS A 344 -11.05 -0.02 10.11
C HIS A 344 -10.24 -1.33 10.01
N GLU A 345 -8.95 -1.21 9.71
CA GLU A 345 -8.07 -2.35 9.54
C GLU A 345 -7.74 -3.02 10.90
N PRO A 346 -7.62 -4.34 10.94
CA PRO A 346 -7.50 -5.09 12.19
C PRO A 346 -6.36 -4.67 13.12
N PRO A 347 -5.15 -4.29 12.65
CA PRO A 347 -4.08 -3.87 13.55
C PRO A 347 -4.29 -2.51 14.25
N VAL A 348 -5.29 -1.70 13.82
CA VAL A 348 -5.45 -0.29 14.28
C VAL A 348 -6.31 -0.16 15.53
N PHE A 349 -7.09 -1.16 15.87
CA PHE A 349 -7.99 -1.15 17.04
C PHE A 349 -7.77 -2.38 17.94
N ASN A 350 -8.13 -2.24 19.22
CA ASN A 350 -8.11 -3.35 20.16
C ASN A 350 -9.41 -4.16 20.06
N GLY A 351 -9.32 -5.46 20.41
CA GLY A 351 -10.41 -6.39 20.23
C GLY A 351 -10.41 -7.05 18.86
N VAL A 352 -11.06 -8.19 18.74
CA VAL A 352 -11.22 -8.93 17.49
C VAL A 352 -12.19 -8.18 16.60
N GLU A 353 -13.34 -7.79 17.18
CA GLU A 353 -14.36 -7.03 16.50
C GLU A 353 -14.26 -5.53 16.77
N ARG A 354 -14.81 -4.74 15.85
CA ARG A 354 -14.97 -3.29 15.97
C ARG A 354 -15.88 -2.95 17.17
N PRO A 355 -15.77 -1.74 17.75
CA PRO A 355 -16.72 -1.29 18.76
C PRO A 355 -18.18 -1.37 18.25
N PHE A 356 -19.10 -1.78 19.11
CA PHE A 356 -20.53 -1.86 18.75
C PHE A 356 -21.12 -0.49 18.38
N VAL A 357 -20.61 0.60 18.97
CA VAL A 357 -21.00 1.96 18.57
C VAL A 357 -20.65 2.23 17.12
N ASP A 358 -19.47 1.77 16.67
CA ASP A 358 -19.00 1.86 15.27
C ASP A 358 -19.65 0.82 14.34
N THR A 359 -20.54 0.00 14.85
CA THR A 359 -21.31 -0.97 14.04
C THR A 359 -22.78 -0.58 13.95
N PHE A 360 -23.40 -0.21 15.07
CA PHE A 360 -24.86 -0.01 15.15
C PHE A 360 -25.30 1.46 15.13
N ILE A 361 -24.42 2.39 15.54
CA ILE A 361 -24.74 3.82 15.57
C ILE A 361 -24.02 4.56 14.43
N ILE A 362 -22.72 4.30 14.26
CA ILE A 362 -21.95 4.68 13.07
C ILE A 362 -21.77 3.40 12.24
N PRO A 363 -22.47 3.23 11.12
CA PRO A 363 -22.48 1.96 10.40
C PRO A 363 -21.18 1.74 9.59
N THR A 364 -20.10 1.44 10.26
CA THR A 364 -18.80 1.13 9.67
C THR A 364 -18.83 -0.27 8.98
N THR A 365 -18.32 -0.51 7.75
CA THR A 365 -17.61 0.45 6.93
C THR A 365 -18.59 1.26 6.10
N TRP A 366 -18.60 2.56 6.28
CA TRP A 366 -19.45 3.44 5.48
C TRP A 366 -18.64 4.16 4.43
N PHE A 367 -18.87 3.81 3.18
CA PHE A 367 -18.32 4.46 1.99
C PHE A 367 -19.44 4.84 1.03
N ASP A 368 -19.21 5.84 0.20
CA ASP A 368 -20.18 6.26 -0.80
C ASP A 368 -19.53 7.05 -1.95
N ALA A 369 -20.26 7.17 -3.07
CA ALA A 369 -19.84 7.99 -4.17
C ALA A 369 -19.98 9.48 -3.84
N GLY A 370 -18.92 10.26 -4.06
CA GLY A 370 -18.95 11.66 -3.75
C GLY A 370 -17.72 12.44 -4.17
N ALA A 371 -17.72 13.72 -3.81
CA ALA A 371 -16.58 14.60 -4.01
C ALA A 371 -16.52 15.66 -2.92
N GLY A 372 -15.34 16.18 -2.68
CA GLY A 372 -15.16 17.23 -1.70
C GLY A 372 -13.74 17.69 -1.52
N VAL A 373 -13.50 18.32 -0.39
CA VAL A 373 -12.22 18.94 -0.06
C VAL A 373 -11.69 18.44 1.28
N TYR A 374 -10.36 18.41 1.38
CA TYR A 374 -9.68 18.07 2.60
C TYR A 374 -8.35 18.82 2.73
N GLY A 375 -7.83 18.89 3.94
CA GLY A 375 -6.55 19.53 4.16
C GLY A 375 -6.20 19.74 5.62
N GLN A 376 -5.10 20.45 5.84
CA GLN A 376 -4.60 20.79 7.15
C GLN A 376 -4.38 22.31 7.28
N ILE A 377 -5.06 22.91 8.26
CA ILE A 377 -4.95 24.32 8.60
C ILE A 377 -3.94 24.49 9.74
N GLY A 378 -2.92 25.29 9.51
CA GLY A 378 -1.85 25.49 10.49
C GLY A 378 -1.10 24.20 10.82
N ARG A 379 -0.77 24.01 12.12
CA ARG A 379 0.00 22.84 12.60
C ARG A 379 -0.87 21.81 13.34
N GLY A 380 -2.15 22.04 13.51
CA GLY A 380 -2.92 21.21 14.41
C GLY A 380 -4.35 20.88 14.00
N VAL A 381 -4.91 21.46 12.95
CA VAL A 381 -6.30 21.19 12.55
C VAL A 381 -6.33 20.52 11.18
N ARG A 382 -6.93 19.34 11.12
CA ARG A 382 -7.25 18.63 9.87
C ARG A 382 -8.74 18.69 9.62
N TYR A 383 -9.14 18.75 8.37
CA TYR A 383 -10.55 18.73 8.00
C TYR A 383 -10.79 17.95 6.73
N ARG A 384 -11.98 17.39 6.60
CA ARG A 384 -12.54 16.75 5.42
C ARG A 384 -14.00 17.17 5.29
N ALA A 385 -14.46 17.42 4.09
CA ALA A 385 -15.85 17.78 3.82
C ALA A 385 -16.25 17.27 2.44
N TYR A 386 -17.26 16.41 2.37
CA TYR A 386 -17.72 15.79 1.14
C TYR A 386 -19.21 15.98 0.91
N VAL A 387 -19.59 15.99 -0.36
CA VAL A 387 -20.96 15.81 -0.84
C VAL A 387 -21.04 14.39 -1.35
N VAL A 388 -22.01 13.61 -0.84
CA VAL A 388 -22.16 12.18 -1.11
C VAL A 388 -23.61 11.83 -1.41
N SER A 389 -23.90 10.58 -1.79
CA SER A 389 -25.28 10.12 -1.95
C SER A 389 -26.00 10.01 -0.59
N PRO A 390 -27.33 10.14 -0.56
CA PRO A 390 -28.12 10.03 0.67
C PRO A 390 -28.33 8.56 1.05
N LEU A 391 -28.86 8.32 2.26
CA LEU A 391 -29.31 7.01 2.70
C LEU A 391 -30.66 6.62 2.05
N ASN A 392 -30.92 5.33 1.96
CA ASN A 392 -32.21 4.76 1.60
C ASN A 392 -33.00 4.40 2.88
N ALA A 393 -33.88 5.28 3.36
CA ALA A 393 -34.61 5.05 4.61
C ALA A 393 -35.62 3.89 4.58
N ARG A 394 -35.81 3.26 3.44
CA ARG A 394 -36.67 2.07 3.27
C ARG A 394 -36.09 0.83 3.94
N GLU A 395 -34.78 0.79 4.01
CA GLU A 395 -34.01 -0.32 4.55
C GLU A 395 -33.62 -0.10 6.03
N PHE A 396 -34.12 0.95 6.66
CA PHE A 396 -33.90 1.18 8.11
C PHE A 396 -34.66 0.15 8.93
N SER A 397 -34.06 -0.29 10.02
CA SER A 397 -34.63 -1.31 10.90
C SER A 397 -34.48 -0.94 12.39
N ALA A 398 -35.15 -1.69 13.25
CA ALA A 398 -35.08 -1.50 14.70
C ALA A 398 -33.73 -1.91 15.29
N ASP A 399 -33.13 -2.97 14.80
CA ASP A 399 -31.91 -3.61 15.27
C ASP A 399 -30.65 -2.95 14.72
N GLU A 400 -30.60 -2.71 13.40
CA GLU A 400 -29.45 -2.14 12.70
C GLU A 400 -29.53 -0.60 12.53
N GLY A 401 -30.65 0.01 12.90
CA GLY A 401 -30.83 1.44 12.77
C GLY A 401 -30.80 1.92 11.32
N ILE A 402 -29.79 2.71 10.95
CA ILE A 402 -29.64 3.28 9.60
C ILE A 402 -28.72 2.43 8.68
N ARG A 403 -28.10 1.34 9.19
CA ARG A 403 -27.08 0.56 8.48
C ARG A 403 -27.61 -0.04 7.17
N GLY A 404 -28.77 -0.67 7.20
CA GLY A 404 -29.39 -1.23 5.99
C GLY A 404 -29.67 -0.19 4.89
N GLY A 405 -29.69 1.09 5.23
CA GLY A 405 -29.91 2.19 4.29
C GLY A 405 -28.68 2.68 3.55
N LEU A 406 -27.50 2.10 3.75
CA LEU A 406 -26.30 2.43 3.01
C LEU A 406 -26.46 2.06 1.54
N GLN A 407 -26.20 3.00 0.63
CA GLN A 407 -26.33 2.75 -0.81
C GLN A 407 -25.00 2.33 -1.46
N LYS A 408 -23.88 2.54 -0.78
CA LYS A 408 -22.53 2.10 -1.19
C LYS A 408 -22.16 2.51 -2.63
N GLY A 409 -22.74 3.61 -3.15
CA GLY A 409 -22.54 4.07 -4.53
C GLY A 409 -23.09 3.14 -5.62
N ALA A 410 -23.78 2.06 -5.28
CA ALA A 410 -24.35 1.09 -6.22
C ALA A 410 -25.71 1.58 -6.75
N GLU A 411 -25.73 2.22 -7.92
CA GLU A 411 -26.95 2.81 -8.52
C GLU A 411 -27.74 3.70 -7.53
N ALA A 412 -27.01 4.40 -6.65
CA ALA A 412 -27.55 5.18 -5.55
C ALA A 412 -28.62 6.17 -6.01
N ILE A 413 -29.78 6.15 -5.34
CA ILE A 413 -30.89 7.08 -5.62
C ILE A 413 -30.48 8.45 -5.10
N ALA A 414 -30.02 9.33 -5.97
CA ALA A 414 -29.55 10.68 -5.67
C ALA A 414 -30.62 11.76 -5.99
N ALA A 415 -31.88 11.54 -5.54
CA ALA A 415 -32.89 12.60 -5.66
C ALA A 415 -32.52 13.85 -4.85
N HIS A 416 -31.75 13.68 -3.79
CA HIS A 416 -31.10 14.69 -2.97
C HIS A 416 -29.62 14.37 -2.83
N VAL A 417 -28.85 15.24 -2.20
CA VAL A 417 -27.47 14.99 -1.80
C VAL A 417 -27.35 15.01 -0.29
N ALA A 418 -26.35 14.34 0.22
CA ALA A 418 -25.96 14.41 1.63
C ALA A 418 -24.61 15.14 1.76
N PHE A 419 -24.40 15.73 2.93
CA PHE A 419 -23.17 16.39 3.31
C PHE A 419 -22.55 15.66 4.48
N THR A 420 -21.25 15.42 4.42
CA THR A 420 -20.48 14.89 5.55
C THR A 420 -19.21 15.70 5.74
N GLY A 421 -18.78 15.81 6.98
CA GLY A 421 -17.54 16.50 7.29
C GLY A 421 -17.06 16.22 8.69
N ARG A 422 -15.75 16.29 8.87
CA ARG A 422 -15.05 16.08 10.13
C ARG A 422 -13.93 17.08 10.30
N ALA A 423 -13.70 17.51 11.52
CA ALA A 423 -12.54 18.28 11.92
C ALA A 423 -11.84 17.59 13.09
N GLU A 424 -10.50 17.56 13.06
CA GLU A 424 -9.67 16.95 14.09
C GLU A 424 -8.58 17.92 14.55
N TYR A 425 -8.38 18.03 15.85
CA TYR A 425 -7.23 18.69 16.43
C TYR A 425 -6.14 17.67 16.76
N VAL A 426 -4.96 17.85 16.18
CA VAL A 426 -3.78 16.98 16.35
C VAL A 426 -2.52 17.75 16.77
N GLY A 427 -2.69 18.99 17.25
CA GLY A 427 -1.58 19.88 17.57
C GLY A 427 -0.83 19.54 18.86
N THR A 428 -1.37 18.65 19.68
CA THR A 428 -0.76 18.20 20.95
C THR A 428 -0.27 16.77 20.80
N ARG A 429 1.01 16.52 21.11
CA ARG A 429 1.62 15.20 20.98
C ARG A 429 0.83 14.13 21.77
N GLY A 430 0.40 13.10 21.08
CA GLY A 430 -0.35 11.97 21.61
C GLY A 430 -1.82 12.24 21.84
N LEU A 431 -2.34 13.44 21.60
CA LEU A 431 -3.75 13.79 21.74
C LEU A 431 -4.35 14.10 20.36
N THR A 432 -5.45 13.44 20.04
CA THR A 432 -6.35 13.77 18.94
C THR A 432 -7.74 13.97 19.51
N VAL A 433 -8.38 15.08 19.15
CA VAL A 433 -9.79 15.34 19.48
C VAL A 433 -10.49 15.65 18.18
N GLY A 434 -11.57 14.95 17.88
CA GLY A 434 -12.29 15.05 16.62
C GLY A 434 -13.79 15.17 16.81
N GLY A 435 -14.45 15.49 15.72
CA GLY A 435 -15.90 15.42 15.62
C GLY A 435 -16.34 15.54 14.17
N GLY A 436 -17.39 14.80 13.85
CA GLY A 436 -17.94 14.70 12.51
C GLY A 436 -19.45 14.85 12.49
N VAL A 437 -19.94 15.17 11.32
CA VAL A 437 -21.37 15.26 11.04
C VAL A 437 -21.66 14.69 9.65
N TRP A 438 -22.77 13.98 9.55
CA TRP A 438 -23.40 13.63 8.30
C TRP A 438 -24.85 14.12 8.31
N SER A 439 -25.34 14.69 7.21
CA SER A 439 -26.72 15.12 7.08
C SER A 439 -27.22 15.00 5.66
N GLY A 440 -28.35 14.33 5.48
CA GLY A 440 -28.97 14.14 4.18
C GLY A 440 -30.47 13.87 4.27
N THR A 441 -31.16 14.10 3.17
CA THR A 441 -32.57 13.80 3.02
C THR A 441 -32.72 12.51 2.23
N SER A 442 -33.36 11.51 2.85
CA SER A 442 -33.70 10.24 2.23
C SER A 442 -35.12 10.27 1.68
N GLN A 443 -35.30 9.85 0.43
CA GLN A 443 -36.60 9.71 -0.20
C GLN A 443 -36.97 8.22 -0.35
N LEU A 444 -38.14 7.83 0.16
CA LEU A 444 -38.55 6.44 0.24
C LEU A 444 -38.77 5.74 -1.11
N VAL A 445 -39.25 6.43 -2.13
CA VAL A 445 -39.48 5.91 -3.51
C VAL A 445 -39.69 7.09 -4.45
N ARG A 446 -39.38 6.96 -5.74
CA ARG A 446 -39.62 7.97 -6.78
C ARG A 446 -41.04 8.55 -6.77
N THR A 447 -42.03 7.80 -6.27
CA THR A 447 -43.44 8.20 -6.22
C THR A 447 -43.95 8.55 -4.82
N SER A 448 -43.18 8.31 -3.77
CA SER A 448 -43.54 8.64 -2.38
C SER A 448 -43.14 10.06 -2.04
N ARG A 449 -44.07 10.84 -1.47
CA ARG A 449 -43.78 12.18 -0.94
C ARG A 449 -43.20 12.18 0.48
N VAL A 450 -42.87 11.00 1.00
CA VAL A 450 -42.30 10.90 2.37
C VAL A 450 -40.79 11.06 2.27
N GLU A 451 -40.32 12.14 2.85
CA GLU A 451 -38.91 12.46 3.01
C GLU A 451 -38.51 12.34 4.48
N SER A 452 -37.35 11.75 4.73
CA SER A 452 -36.77 11.67 6.06
C SER A 452 -35.41 12.37 6.09
N ASN A 453 -35.29 13.41 6.89
CA ASN A 453 -34.00 14.03 7.16
C ASN A 453 -33.28 13.20 8.23
N VAL A 454 -32.11 12.72 7.88
CA VAL A 454 -31.23 12.01 8.80
C VAL A 454 -30.02 12.88 9.10
N THR A 455 -29.68 13.00 10.38
CA THR A 455 -28.46 13.69 10.82
C THR A 455 -27.76 12.82 11.85
N LEU A 456 -26.50 12.47 11.58
CA LEU A 456 -25.58 11.83 12.49
C LEU A 456 -24.56 12.87 12.94
N GLY A 457 -24.32 12.97 14.23
CA GLY A 457 -23.25 13.76 14.83
C GLY A 457 -22.43 12.89 15.77
N GLU A 458 -21.12 13.03 15.71
CA GLU A 458 -20.21 12.33 16.61
C GLU A 458 -19.10 13.24 17.14
N VAL A 459 -18.55 12.88 18.29
CA VAL A 459 -17.34 13.49 18.89
C VAL A 459 -16.48 12.40 19.49
N ASP A 460 -15.16 12.52 19.33
CA ASP A 460 -14.20 11.55 19.82
C ASP A 460 -12.93 12.18 20.38
N ALA A 461 -12.22 11.40 21.19
CA ALA A 461 -10.89 11.73 21.66
C ALA A 461 -10.02 10.48 21.76
N ARG A 462 -8.76 10.62 21.33
CA ARG A 462 -7.72 9.59 21.44
C ARG A 462 -6.50 10.18 22.11
N TYR A 463 -5.98 9.46 23.09
CA TYR A 463 -4.76 9.84 23.78
C TYR A 463 -3.82 8.65 23.88
N GLY A 464 -2.60 8.82 23.36
CA GLY A 464 -1.54 7.82 23.43
C GLY A 464 -0.23 8.45 23.90
N ARG A 465 0.24 8.07 25.07
CA ARG A 465 1.54 8.51 25.58
C ARG A 465 2.18 7.46 26.46
N ASN A 466 3.47 7.20 26.20
CA ASN A 466 4.23 6.14 26.85
C ASN A 466 3.57 4.77 26.63
N ARG A 467 3.02 4.18 27.70
CA ARG A 467 2.35 2.88 27.70
C ARG A 467 0.81 2.96 27.74
N LEU A 468 0.27 4.13 27.97
CA LEU A 468 -1.17 4.33 28.12
C LEU A 468 -1.79 4.77 26.80
N GLU A 469 -2.87 4.11 26.43
CA GLU A 469 -3.74 4.44 25.31
C GLU A 469 -5.16 4.61 25.82
N LEU A 470 -5.77 5.74 25.53
CA LEU A 470 -7.17 6.02 25.87
C LEU A 470 -7.89 6.44 24.59
N ARG A 471 -9.09 5.95 24.41
CA ARG A 471 -10.01 6.43 23.37
C ARG A 471 -11.44 6.44 23.87
N GLY A 472 -12.22 7.35 23.34
CA GLY A 472 -13.64 7.45 23.63
C GLY A 472 -14.36 8.15 22.50
N GLU A 473 -15.60 7.76 22.31
CA GLU A 473 -16.46 8.25 21.25
C GLU A 473 -17.90 8.32 21.73
N PHE A 474 -18.61 9.33 21.25
CA PHE A 474 -20.04 9.48 21.40
C PHE A 474 -20.67 9.80 20.05
N ALA A 475 -21.72 9.08 19.69
CA ALA A 475 -22.47 9.29 18.45
C ALA A 475 -23.97 9.32 18.68
N GLN A 476 -24.66 10.17 17.91
CA GLN A 476 -26.12 10.24 17.90
C GLN A 476 -26.64 10.41 16.47
N VAL A 477 -27.65 9.61 16.14
CA VAL A 477 -28.43 9.73 14.90
C VAL A 477 -29.79 10.29 15.21
N SER A 478 -30.27 11.23 14.42
CA SER A 478 -31.63 11.78 14.48
C SER A 478 -32.33 11.57 13.14
N ILE A 479 -33.50 10.94 13.17
CA ILE A 479 -34.32 10.58 12.01
C ILE A 479 -35.60 11.42 12.05
N GLY A 480 -35.72 12.33 11.09
CA GLY A 480 -36.92 13.15 10.91
C GLY A 480 -38.08 12.32 10.34
N ASN A 481 -39.31 12.74 10.63
CA ASN A 481 -40.52 12.08 10.15
C ASN A 481 -40.61 10.56 10.42
N ALA A 482 -39.92 10.08 11.48
CA ALA A 482 -39.84 8.66 11.82
C ALA A 482 -41.22 7.98 11.98
N ALA A 483 -42.24 8.69 12.52
CA ALA A 483 -43.60 8.15 12.62
C ALA A 483 -44.20 7.83 11.23
N GLN A 484 -44.12 8.79 10.31
CA GLN A 484 -44.62 8.64 8.94
C GLN A 484 -43.82 7.60 8.14
N LEU A 485 -42.52 7.50 8.42
CA LEU A 485 -41.62 6.50 7.84
C LEU A 485 -42.07 5.09 8.25
N ASN A 486 -42.27 4.83 9.54
CA ASN A 486 -42.79 3.57 10.07
C ASN A 486 -44.13 3.17 9.45
N GLU A 487 -45.06 4.12 9.31
CA GLU A 487 -46.36 3.87 8.69
C GLU A 487 -46.22 3.53 7.20
N THR A 488 -45.39 4.25 6.47
CA THR A 488 -45.25 4.04 5.02
C THR A 488 -44.53 2.74 4.69
N VAL A 489 -43.45 2.42 5.39
CA VAL A 489 -42.74 1.14 5.21
C VAL A 489 -43.59 -0.02 5.69
N GLY A 490 -44.25 0.11 6.85
CA GLY A 490 -45.15 -0.91 7.39
C GLY A 490 -46.34 -1.24 6.46
N ARG A 491 -46.92 -0.24 5.77
CA ARG A 491 -47.95 -0.49 4.74
C ARG A 491 -47.41 -1.22 3.51
N ALA A 492 -46.14 -0.94 3.14
CA ALA A 492 -45.54 -1.56 1.97
C ALA A 492 -45.09 -3.01 2.23
N THR A 493 -44.58 -3.30 3.43
CA THR A 493 -44.02 -4.62 3.79
C THR A 493 -44.97 -5.50 4.58
N GLY A 494 -46.04 -4.95 5.13
CA GLY A 494 -46.97 -5.65 6.04
C GLY A 494 -46.51 -5.75 7.48
N VAL A 495 -45.25 -5.32 7.79
CA VAL A 495 -44.66 -5.34 9.13
C VAL A 495 -44.09 -3.96 9.44
N PRO A 496 -44.48 -3.29 10.53
CA PRO A 496 -43.86 -2.03 10.94
C PRO A 496 -42.37 -2.23 11.27
N PRO A 497 -41.44 -1.47 10.68
CA PRO A 497 -40.01 -1.62 10.92
C PRO A 497 -39.54 -1.13 12.30
N ASN A 498 -40.43 -0.48 13.04
CA ASN A 498 -40.20 0.07 14.39
C ASN A 498 -38.95 0.97 14.51
N ILE A 499 -38.76 1.83 13.49
CA ILE A 499 -37.62 2.75 13.37
C ILE A 499 -37.74 3.84 14.43
N ALA A 500 -36.66 4.09 15.14
CA ALA A 500 -36.55 5.14 16.14
C ALA A 500 -36.49 6.55 15.53
N ARG A 501 -36.81 7.54 16.34
CA ARG A 501 -36.52 8.95 16.05
C ARG A 501 -35.07 9.30 16.36
N THR A 502 -34.46 8.62 17.35
CA THR A 502 -33.09 8.90 17.79
C THR A 502 -32.40 7.61 18.20
N LEU A 503 -31.23 7.35 17.65
CA LEU A 503 -30.29 6.33 18.05
C LEU A 503 -29.13 7.02 18.79
N ARG A 504 -28.48 6.34 19.73
CA ARG A 504 -27.37 6.91 20.48
C ARG A 504 -26.42 5.82 20.98
N GLY A 505 -25.13 6.13 20.99
CA GLY A 505 -24.14 5.27 21.63
C GLY A 505 -22.91 6.04 22.07
N PHE A 506 -22.16 5.41 22.96
CA PHE A 506 -20.83 5.88 23.37
C PHE A 506 -19.98 4.72 23.84
N TYR A 507 -18.67 4.87 23.72
CA TYR A 507 -17.73 3.98 24.39
C TYR A 507 -16.54 4.72 24.98
N GLY A 508 -15.89 4.07 25.94
CA GLY A 508 -14.60 4.45 26.46
C GLY A 508 -13.69 3.23 26.58
N GLU A 509 -12.47 3.34 26.11
CA GLU A 509 -11.47 2.29 26.10
C GLU A 509 -10.17 2.76 26.73
N ALA A 510 -9.56 1.90 27.55
CA ALA A 510 -8.23 2.06 28.10
C ALA A 510 -7.36 0.85 27.72
N GLY A 511 -6.25 1.12 27.05
CA GLY A 511 -5.21 0.13 26.70
C GLY A 511 -3.91 0.44 27.43
N TYR A 512 -3.19 -0.61 27.81
CA TYR A 512 -1.87 -0.50 28.43
C TYR A 512 -0.87 -1.44 27.79
N ARG A 513 0.24 -0.88 27.30
CA ARG A 513 1.37 -1.64 26.72
C ARG A 513 2.17 -2.31 27.82
N ILE A 514 2.06 -3.63 27.92
CA ILE A 514 2.69 -4.42 28.97
C ILE A 514 4.19 -4.55 28.71
N TRP A 515 4.57 -4.84 27.46
CA TRP A 515 5.96 -4.97 27.00
C TRP A 515 6.33 -3.79 26.11
N ALA A 516 6.72 -2.68 26.71
CA ALA A 516 7.28 -1.56 25.96
C ALA A 516 8.81 -1.73 25.89
N SER A 517 9.31 -2.54 25.02
CA SER A 517 10.75 -2.82 24.91
C SER A 517 11.27 -2.28 23.62
N GLY A 518 11.17 -1.25 23.02
CA GLY A 518 11.88 -0.78 21.82
C GLY A 518 12.20 -1.84 20.73
N ALA A 519 11.74 -3.07 20.93
CA ALA A 519 11.80 -4.19 20.00
C ALA A 519 10.48 -4.27 19.23
N PRO A 520 10.43 -4.91 18.07
CA PRO A 520 9.23 -5.01 17.24
C PRO A 520 8.07 -5.80 17.87
N ARG A 521 8.20 -6.30 19.09
CA ARG A 521 7.18 -7.10 19.80
C ARG A 521 6.53 -6.28 20.91
N ASP A 522 5.20 -6.24 20.92
CA ASP A 522 4.43 -5.52 21.93
C ASP A 522 3.21 -6.34 22.39
N LEU A 523 2.75 -6.10 23.61
CA LEU A 523 1.55 -6.71 24.17
C LEU A 523 0.72 -5.62 24.82
N VAL A 524 -0.50 -5.43 24.35
CA VAL A 524 -1.46 -4.46 24.85
C VAL A 524 -2.59 -5.20 25.56
N GLY A 525 -2.80 -4.94 26.86
CA GLY A 525 -4.01 -5.33 27.55
C GLY A 525 -4.99 -4.17 27.50
N PHE A 526 -6.28 -4.44 27.29
CA PHE A 526 -7.30 -3.38 27.21
C PHE A 526 -8.60 -3.74 27.90
N VAL A 527 -9.36 -2.70 28.22
CA VAL A 527 -10.75 -2.79 28.67
C VAL A 527 -11.55 -1.69 27.98
N ARG A 528 -12.75 -2.03 27.50
CA ARG A 528 -13.70 -1.11 26.86
C ARG A 528 -15.08 -1.30 27.46
N TYR A 529 -15.75 -0.21 27.74
CA TYR A 529 -17.18 -0.17 28.06
C TYR A 529 -17.92 0.56 26.96
N GLU A 530 -19.02 -0.01 26.52
CA GLU A 530 -19.90 0.54 25.49
C GLU A 530 -21.33 0.55 25.95
N ASN A 531 -22.08 1.58 25.56
CA ASN A 531 -23.54 1.61 25.61
C ASN A 531 -24.07 2.08 24.26
N PHE A 532 -25.02 1.35 23.70
CA PHE A 532 -25.60 1.67 22.41
C PHE A 532 -27.05 1.25 22.37
N ASP A 533 -27.90 2.19 21.89
CA ASP A 533 -29.34 2.04 21.83
C ASP A 533 -29.86 2.54 20.49
N THR A 534 -30.31 1.58 19.65
CA THR A 534 -30.87 1.89 18.34
C THR A 534 -32.31 2.41 18.43
N GLN A 535 -32.91 2.39 19.63
CA GLN A 535 -34.26 2.90 19.89
C GLN A 535 -34.31 3.92 21.08
N PHE A 536 -33.27 4.70 21.25
CA PHE A 536 -33.12 5.66 22.37
C PHE A 536 -34.35 6.61 22.55
N ARG A 537 -34.94 7.04 21.42
CA ARG A 537 -36.20 7.78 21.42
C ARG A 537 -37.08 7.33 20.29
N MET A 538 -38.28 6.86 20.61
CA MET A 538 -39.28 6.46 19.63
C MET A 538 -40.15 7.64 19.18
N PRO A 539 -40.74 7.59 17.96
CA PRO A 539 -41.80 8.50 17.59
C PRO A 539 -43.06 8.26 18.41
N SER A 540 -43.94 9.29 18.50
CA SER A 540 -45.19 9.20 19.26
C SER A 540 -46.02 8.00 18.79
N GLY A 541 -46.53 7.23 19.77
CA GLY A 541 -47.37 6.04 19.52
C GLY A 541 -46.64 4.70 19.36
N LEU A 542 -45.31 4.72 19.33
CA LEU A 542 -44.46 3.52 19.32
C LEU A 542 -43.64 3.42 20.62
N LEU A 543 -43.46 2.21 21.12
CA LEU A 543 -42.68 1.92 22.31
C LEU A 543 -41.33 1.31 21.90
N PRO A 544 -40.24 1.65 22.63
CA PRO A 544 -38.94 1.03 22.40
C PRO A 544 -38.97 -0.43 22.84
N LEU A 545 -38.28 -1.27 22.08
CA LEU A 545 -37.99 -2.65 22.41
C LEU A 545 -36.69 -2.69 23.20
N LYS A 546 -36.75 -3.12 24.45
CA LYS A 546 -35.63 -3.03 25.39
C LYS A 546 -34.44 -3.92 25.08
N GLU A 547 -34.60 -4.88 24.18
CA GLU A 547 -33.51 -5.68 23.63
C GLU A 547 -32.49 -4.87 22.82
N PHE A 548 -32.87 -3.68 22.34
CA PHE A 548 -32.02 -2.78 21.57
C PHE A 548 -31.33 -1.71 22.40
N ASP A 549 -31.65 -1.60 23.70
CA ASP A 549 -30.86 -0.86 24.69
C ASP A 549 -29.83 -1.81 25.29
N ARG A 550 -28.57 -1.69 24.82
CA ARG A 550 -27.51 -2.65 25.07
C ARG A 550 -26.29 -1.98 25.69
N ASP A 551 -25.60 -2.73 26.50
CA ASP A 551 -24.27 -2.34 26.99
C ASP A 551 -23.31 -3.54 26.97
N ALA A 552 -22.04 -3.25 26.76
CA ALA A 552 -21.00 -4.27 26.67
C ALA A 552 -19.76 -3.91 27.49
N TRP A 553 -19.21 -4.90 28.16
CA TRP A 553 -17.85 -4.87 28.68
C TRP A 553 -16.99 -5.78 27.80
N VAL A 554 -15.93 -5.21 27.22
CA VAL A 554 -14.95 -5.92 26.41
C VAL A 554 -13.61 -5.83 27.10
N THR A 555 -12.97 -6.97 27.31
CA THR A 555 -11.61 -7.02 27.86
C THR A 555 -10.78 -8.01 27.07
N GLY A 556 -9.52 -7.69 26.82
CA GLY A 556 -8.70 -8.56 26.00
C GLY A 556 -7.25 -8.16 25.92
N VAL A 557 -6.55 -8.85 25.05
CA VAL A 557 -5.16 -8.62 24.77
C VAL A 557 -4.92 -8.59 23.27
N THR A 558 -4.01 -7.73 22.83
CA THR A 558 -3.48 -7.70 21.47
C THR A 558 -1.97 -7.88 21.55
N TYR A 559 -1.47 -8.94 20.93
CA TYR A 559 -0.04 -9.22 20.80
C TYR A 559 0.43 -8.87 19.40
N TYR A 560 1.44 -8.04 19.29
CA TYR A 560 2.09 -7.65 18.04
C TYR A 560 3.45 -8.37 17.96
N PRO A 561 3.54 -9.56 17.31
CA PRO A 561 4.84 -10.17 17.02
C PRO A 561 5.69 -9.33 16.07
N ASP A 562 5.04 -8.55 15.23
CA ASP A 562 5.54 -7.55 14.32
C ASP A 562 4.56 -6.37 14.32
N PRO A 563 4.98 -5.11 14.04
CA PRO A 563 4.06 -3.96 13.98
C PRO A 563 2.89 -4.15 13.01
N ASP A 564 3.08 -4.94 11.96
CA ASP A 564 2.09 -5.19 10.92
C ASP A 564 1.25 -6.44 11.15
N VAL A 565 1.47 -7.18 12.24
CA VAL A 565 0.75 -8.42 12.58
C VAL A 565 0.16 -8.31 13.99
N ALA A 566 -1.14 -8.51 14.12
CA ALA A 566 -1.86 -8.48 15.39
C ALA A 566 -2.53 -9.83 15.68
N VAL A 567 -2.16 -10.46 16.78
CA VAL A 567 -2.87 -11.63 17.35
C VAL A 567 -3.70 -11.13 18.51
N LYS A 568 -5.00 -11.34 18.46
CA LYS A 568 -5.97 -10.77 19.38
C LYS A 568 -6.77 -11.83 20.09
N ALA A 569 -7.12 -11.57 21.34
CA ALA A 569 -8.11 -12.36 22.07
C ALA A 569 -8.92 -11.43 22.95
N ASP A 570 -10.22 -11.58 22.95
CA ASP A 570 -11.10 -10.82 23.82
C ASP A 570 -12.26 -11.65 24.38
N TYR A 571 -12.79 -11.12 25.46
CA TYR A 571 -14.00 -11.60 26.11
C TYR A 571 -15.00 -10.44 26.19
N ILE A 572 -16.21 -10.67 25.70
CA ILE A 572 -17.30 -9.72 25.66
C ILE A 572 -18.44 -10.19 26.56
N TYR A 573 -18.88 -9.32 27.46
CA TYR A 573 -20.11 -9.50 28.20
C TYR A 573 -21.13 -8.47 27.72
N LEU A 574 -22.04 -8.92 26.83
CA LEU A 574 -23.10 -8.12 26.22
C LEU A 574 -24.40 -8.29 26.99
N ARG A 575 -24.93 -7.18 27.46
CA ARG A 575 -26.22 -7.11 28.17
C ARG A 575 -27.25 -6.36 27.32
N ASN A 576 -28.50 -6.69 27.51
CA ASN A 576 -29.64 -5.92 27.02
C ASN A 576 -30.61 -5.63 28.18
N GLN A 577 -31.43 -4.61 28.04
CA GLN A 577 -32.39 -4.21 29.07
C GLN A 577 -33.74 -4.97 28.98
N SER A 578 -33.82 -5.96 28.13
CA SER A 578 -34.98 -6.85 28.03
C SER A 578 -34.99 -7.84 29.21
N GLY A 579 -36.13 -8.06 29.83
CA GLY A 579 -36.29 -9.15 30.78
C GLY A 579 -36.52 -10.53 30.13
N VAL A 580 -36.56 -10.60 28.81
CA VAL A 580 -36.91 -11.81 28.02
C VAL A 580 -35.69 -12.41 27.36
N PHE A 581 -34.84 -11.58 26.76
CA PHE A 581 -33.65 -12.05 26.07
C PHE A 581 -32.46 -12.19 27.02
N ALA A 582 -31.75 -13.31 26.90
CA ALA A 582 -30.56 -13.57 27.72
C ALA A 582 -29.41 -12.61 27.37
N ASN A 583 -28.61 -12.26 28.37
CA ASN A 583 -27.31 -11.64 28.14
C ASN A 583 -26.38 -12.64 27.47
N ARG A 584 -25.47 -12.17 26.62
CA ARG A 584 -24.54 -13.02 25.85
C ARG A 584 -23.11 -12.84 26.37
N ARG A 585 -22.36 -13.93 26.33
CA ARG A 585 -20.93 -13.95 26.57
C ARG A 585 -20.25 -14.47 25.31
N LEU A 586 -19.27 -13.73 24.82
CA LEU A 586 -18.53 -14.09 23.63
C LEU A 586 -17.06 -14.19 24.01
N PHE A 587 -16.39 -15.16 23.40
CA PHE A 587 -14.94 -15.25 23.44
C PHE A 587 -14.44 -15.34 22.01
N ASN A 588 -13.57 -14.39 21.62
CA ASN A 588 -13.09 -14.26 20.27
C ASN A 588 -11.57 -14.34 20.25
N VAL A 589 -11.05 -14.95 19.18
CA VAL A 589 -9.63 -14.95 18.84
C VAL A 589 -9.49 -14.50 17.39
N GLY A 590 -8.55 -13.64 17.11
CA GLY A 590 -8.35 -13.09 15.77
C GLY A 590 -6.87 -12.95 15.42
N LEU A 591 -6.59 -13.03 14.13
CA LEU A 591 -5.30 -12.77 13.54
C LEU A 591 -5.51 -11.80 12.38
N GLY A 592 -4.91 -10.62 12.46
CA GLY A 592 -4.94 -9.64 11.39
C GLY A 592 -3.55 -9.16 11.02
N TRP A 593 -3.32 -8.86 9.75
CA TRP A 593 -2.02 -8.37 9.30
C TRP A 593 -2.10 -7.51 8.05
N TRP A 594 -1.07 -6.66 7.89
CA TRP A 594 -0.77 -5.90 6.68
C TRP A 594 0.26 -6.63 5.80
N PHE A 595 0.23 -6.37 4.49
CA PHE A 595 1.25 -6.85 3.56
C PHE A 595 1.53 -5.88 2.40
#